data_c25ca41d26ab41266f30eb460f52a2a8
#
_entry.id   c25ca41d26ab41266f30eb460f52a2a8
#
_cell.length_a   1.000
_cell.length_b   1.000
_cell.length_c   1.000
_cell.angle_alpha   90.00
_cell.angle_beta   90.00
_cell.angle_gamma   90.00
#
_symmetry.space_group_name_H-M   'P 1'
#
loop_
_entity.id
_entity.type
_entity.pdbx_description
1 polymer ?
#
loop_
_entity_poly.entity_id
_entity_poly.type
_entity_poly.pdbx_seq_one_letter_code
_entity_poly.pdbx_strand_id
1 'polypeptide(L)'
;LARGLVARPKVLLLDEPLSNLDAKLRQKMRHDIRKIQQDLKITCLYVTHDQLEAFSMSDRVVLMNNGVIEQIGTPDQFRTNPETSYVKEFLQ
;
A
#
# COMPACT_ATOMS: atom_id res chain seq x y z
N LEU A 1 -7.67 -3.67 15.90
CA LEU A 1 -6.38 -2.97 15.96
C LEU A 1 -5.83 -2.90 17.38
N ALA A 2 -6.69 -2.55 18.35
CA ALA A 2 -6.24 -2.48 19.73
C ALA A 2 -5.65 -3.80 20.21
N ARG A 3 -6.26 -4.88 19.78
CA ARG A 3 -5.80 -6.22 20.13
C ARG A 3 -4.40 -6.49 19.60
N GLY A 4 -4.12 -6.06 18.37
CA GLY A 4 -2.81 -6.23 17.77
C GLY A 4 -1.75 -5.38 18.45
N LEU A 5 -2.13 -4.18 18.89
CA LEU A 5 -1.19 -3.27 19.55
C LEU A 5 -0.73 -3.78 20.90
N VAL A 6 -1.58 -4.51 21.61
CA VAL A 6 -1.22 -5.07 22.92
C VAL A 6 -0.03 -6.02 22.77
N ALA A 7 0.02 -6.79 21.70
CA ALA A 7 1.08 -7.75 21.46
C ALA A 7 2.30 -7.15 20.78
N ARG A 8 2.29 -5.87 20.46
CA ARG A 8 3.36 -5.20 19.70
C ARG A 8 3.68 -5.98 18.43
N PRO A 9 2.74 -6.10 17.50
CA PRO A 9 2.95 -6.89 16.30
C PRO A 9 4.12 -6.36 15.49
N LYS A 10 4.90 -7.26 14.92
CA LYS A 10 5.98 -6.88 14.02
C LYS A 10 5.46 -6.47 12.67
N VAL A 11 4.30 -7.00 12.28
CA VAL A 11 3.67 -6.71 10.99
C VAL A 11 2.19 -6.44 11.22
N LEU A 12 1.71 -5.35 10.67
CA LEU A 12 0.28 -5.00 10.68
C LEU A 12 -0.27 -5.21 9.27
N LEU A 13 -1.34 -5.98 9.16
CA LEU A 13 -1.99 -6.22 7.87
C LEU A 13 -3.25 -5.37 7.77
N LEU A 14 -3.34 -4.56 6.72
CA LEU A 14 -4.51 -3.76 6.40
C LEU A 14 -5.01 -4.18 5.02
N ASP A 15 -6.18 -4.81 4.97
CA ASP A 15 -6.75 -5.34 3.74
C ASP A 15 -7.88 -4.43 3.27
N GLU A 16 -7.60 -3.62 2.26
CA GLU A 16 -8.53 -2.66 1.66
C GLU A 16 -9.26 -1.83 2.71
N PRO A 17 -8.53 -1.20 3.65
CA PRO A 17 -9.16 -0.54 4.80
C PRO A 17 -9.98 0.69 4.43
N LEU A 18 -9.74 1.28 3.28
CA LEU A 18 -10.38 2.54 2.87
C LEU A 18 -11.36 2.39 1.73
N SER A 19 -11.69 1.16 1.33
CA SER A 19 -12.47 0.91 0.12
C SER A 19 -13.91 1.46 0.19
N ASN A 20 -14.48 1.60 1.38
CA ASN A 20 -15.86 2.05 1.55
C ASN A 20 -15.98 3.54 1.90
N LEU A 21 -14.88 4.28 1.86
CA LEU A 21 -14.87 5.69 2.23
C LEU A 21 -14.96 6.59 1.00
N ASP A 22 -15.52 7.79 1.19
CA ASP A 22 -15.53 8.77 0.10
C ASP A 22 -14.11 9.30 -0.14
N ALA A 23 -13.92 10.01 -1.26
CA ALA A 23 -12.58 10.43 -1.70
C ALA A 23 -11.88 11.34 -0.68
N LYS A 24 -12.62 12.27 -0.11
CA LYS A 24 -12.04 13.24 0.82
C LYS A 24 -11.60 12.58 2.13
N LEU A 25 -12.48 11.74 2.69
CA LEU A 25 -12.17 11.03 3.91
C LEU A 25 -11.07 10.01 3.69
N ARG A 26 -11.06 9.35 2.54
CA ARG A 26 -10.03 8.40 2.18
C ARG A 26 -8.65 9.07 2.15
N GLN A 27 -8.57 10.26 1.57
CA GLN A 27 -7.31 11.01 1.51
C GLN A 27 -6.80 11.35 2.91
N LYS A 28 -7.69 11.79 3.81
CA LYS A 28 -7.31 12.09 5.18
C LYS A 28 -6.83 10.84 5.91
N MET A 29 -7.55 9.73 5.74
CA MET A 29 -7.20 8.49 6.43
C MET A 29 -5.88 7.90 5.93
N ARG A 30 -5.59 8.04 4.62
CA ARG A 30 -4.29 7.62 4.10
C ARG A 30 -3.16 8.34 4.83
N HIS A 31 -3.29 9.65 4.99
CA HIS A 31 -2.30 10.44 5.68
C HIS A 31 -2.14 10.01 7.14
N ASP A 32 -3.25 9.81 7.84
CA ASP A 32 -3.24 9.42 9.24
C ASP A 32 -2.61 8.04 9.45
N ILE A 33 -2.97 7.08 8.61
CA ILE A 33 -2.43 5.72 8.69
C ILE A 33 -0.92 5.72 8.46
N ARG A 34 -0.47 6.45 7.44
CA ARG A 34 0.95 6.54 7.13
C ARG A 34 1.74 7.15 8.29
N LYS A 35 1.18 8.19 8.91
CA LYS A 35 1.81 8.85 10.04
C LYS A 35 1.93 7.91 11.24
N ILE A 36 0.86 7.18 11.54
CA ILE A 36 0.89 6.21 12.65
C ILE A 36 1.93 5.13 12.40
N GLN A 37 1.97 4.61 11.18
CA GLN A 37 2.93 3.58 10.83
C GLN A 37 4.38 4.06 11.00
N GLN A 38 4.65 5.29 10.58
CA GLN A 38 5.98 5.87 10.72
C GLN A 38 6.34 6.16 12.17
N ASP A 39 5.37 6.67 12.94
CA ASP A 39 5.60 6.99 14.35
C ASP A 39 5.88 5.74 15.18
N LEU A 40 5.15 4.67 14.92
CA LEU A 40 5.31 3.40 15.65
C LEU A 40 6.46 2.55 15.09
N LYS A 41 6.95 2.87 13.91
CA LYS A 41 8.05 2.16 13.23
C LYS A 41 7.75 0.66 13.09
N ILE A 42 6.52 0.34 12.77
CA ILE A 42 6.13 -1.05 12.53
C ILE A 42 6.06 -1.32 11.04
N THR A 43 6.28 -2.58 10.66
CA THR A 43 6.08 -3.01 9.28
C THR A 43 4.60 -3.14 9.01
N CYS A 44 4.14 -2.54 7.93
CA CYS A 44 2.73 -2.57 7.57
C CYS A 44 2.58 -3.12 6.16
N LEU A 45 1.72 -4.14 6.00
CA LEU A 45 1.34 -4.66 4.70
C LEU A 45 -0.04 -4.10 4.37
N TYR A 46 -0.10 -3.28 3.32
CA TYR A 46 -1.31 -2.58 2.92
C TYR A 46 -1.79 -3.11 1.58
N VAL A 47 -2.97 -3.73 1.57
CA VAL A 47 -3.55 -4.32 0.36
C VAL A 47 -4.62 -3.39 -0.19
N THR A 48 -4.51 -3.02 -1.45
CA THR A 48 -5.47 -2.13 -2.08
C THR A 48 -5.51 -2.36 -3.59
N HIS A 49 -6.65 -2.05 -4.19
CA HIS A 49 -6.81 -1.99 -5.65
C HIS A 49 -6.58 -0.57 -6.18
N ASP A 50 -6.40 0.38 -5.29
CA ASP A 50 -6.21 1.78 -5.67
C ASP A 50 -4.73 2.06 -5.87
N GLN A 51 -4.36 2.36 -7.12
CA GLN A 51 -2.97 2.65 -7.49
C GLN A 51 -2.41 3.83 -6.70
N LEU A 52 -3.20 4.89 -6.56
CA LEU A 52 -2.76 6.07 -5.83
C LEU A 52 -2.47 5.77 -4.38
N GLU A 53 -3.32 4.97 -3.72
CA GLU A 53 -3.07 4.56 -2.35
C GLU A 53 -1.77 3.78 -2.24
N ALA A 54 -1.57 2.79 -3.11
CA ALA A 54 -0.38 1.97 -3.06
C ALA A 54 0.88 2.80 -3.19
N PHE A 55 0.92 3.70 -4.18
CA PHE A 55 2.13 4.48 -4.45
C PHE A 55 2.35 5.62 -3.48
N SER A 56 1.30 6.19 -2.90
CA SER A 56 1.45 7.31 -1.97
C SER A 56 1.76 6.88 -0.55
N MET A 57 1.40 5.66 -0.17
CA MET A 57 1.52 5.20 1.21
C MET A 57 2.65 4.23 1.46
N SER A 58 3.30 3.75 0.41
CA SER A 58 4.22 2.61 0.54
C SER A 58 5.64 2.99 0.21
N ASP A 59 6.58 2.41 0.96
CA ASP A 59 8.00 2.49 0.62
C ASP A 59 8.32 1.54 -0.52
N ARG A 60 7.64 0.38 -0.54
CA ARG A 60 7.77 -0.61 -1.59
C ARG A 60 6.39 -1.11 -1.98
N VAL A 61 6.23 -1.39 -3.26
CA VAL A 61 4.97 -1.84 -3.83
C VAL A 61 5.15 -3.21 -4.48
N VAL A 62 4.16 -4.07 -4.30
CA VAL A 62 4.10 -5.36 -4.97
C VAL A 62 2.86 -5.33 -5.87
N LEU A 63 3.07 -5.47 -7.18
CA LEU A 63 1.96 -5.54 -8.13
C LEU A 63 1.70 -6.99 -8.48
N MET A 64 0.47 -7.42 -8.31
CA MET A 64 0.07 -8.79 -8.59
C MET A 64 -0.99 -8.86 -9.69
N ASN A 65 -0.95 -9.94 -10.44
CA ASN A 65 -1.91 -10.22 -11.50
C ASN A 65 -2.25 -11.70 -11.47
N ASN A 66 -3.51 -12.02 -11.18
CA ASN A 66 -3.99 -13.42 -11.12
C ASN A 66 -3.13 -14.31 -10.22
N GLY A 67 -2.76 -13.78 -9.05
CA GLY A 67 -1.97 -14.53 -8.08
C GLY A 67 -0.49 -14.59 -8.37
N VAL A 68 -0.03 -13.92 -9.43
CA VAL A 68 1.38 -13.89 -9.82
C VAL A 68 1.94 -12.50 -9.55
N ILE A 69 3.15 -12.45 -8.99
CA ILE A 69 3.81 -11.16 -8.77
C ILE A 69 4.40 -10.68 -10.09
N GLU A 70 3.97 -9.49 -10.53
CA GLU A 70 4.46 -8.88 -11.77
C GLU A 70 5.71 -8.04 -11.52
N GLN A 71 5.74 -7.32 -10.41
CA GLN A 71 6.90 -6.50 -10.07
C GLN A 71 6.89 -6.14 -8.60
N ILE A 72 8.08 -6.03 -8.02
CA ILE A 72 8.29 -5.53 -6.65
C ILE A 72 9.30 -4.40 -6.73
N GLY A 73 9.01 -3.29 -6.06
CA GLY A 73 9.96 -2.19 -6.04
C GLY A 73 9.39 -0.94 -5.41
N THR A 74 10.19 0.13 -5.44
CA THR A 74 9.72 1.45 -5.00
C THR A 74 8.81 2.04 -6.07
N PRO A 75 7.98 3.04 -5.70
CA PRO A 75 7.15 3.74 -6.71
C PRO A 75 7.98 4.29 -7.87
N ASP A 76 9.17 4.80 -7.61
CA ASP A 76 10.05 5.30 -8.66
C ASP A 76 10.47 4.19 -9.61
N GLN A 77 10.80 3.03 -9.09
CA GLN A 77 11.19 1.89 -9.92
C GLN A 77 10.07 1.44 -10.85
N PHE A 78 8.83 1.53 -10.39
CA PHE A 78 7.68 1.23 -11.23
C PHE A 78 7.57 2.21 -12.40
N ARG A 79 7.85 3.49 -12.14
CA ARG A 79 7.74 4.53 -13.16
C ARG A 79 8.88 4.51 -14.16
N THR A 80 10.10 4.29 -13.67
CA THR A 80 11.30 4.39 -14.51
C THR A 80 11.67 3.09 -15.18
N ASN A 81 11.29 1.95 -14.59
CA ASN A 81 11.69 0.64 -15.10
C ASN A 81 10.57 -0.40 -14.94
N PRO A 82 9.43 -0.22 -15.61
CA PRO A 82 8.36 -1.24 -15.58
C PRO A 82 8.87 -2.52 -16.25
N GLU A 83 8.73 -3.64 -15.53
CA GLU A 83 9.35 -4.90 -15.97
C GLU A 83 8.54 -5.65 -17.01
N THR A 84 7.22 -5.43 -17.05
CA THR A 84 6.35 -6.13 -17.99
C THR A 84 5.38 -5.17 -18.65
N SER A 85 4.77 -5.61 -19.76
CA SER A 85 3.74 -4.81 -20.40
C SER A 85 2.52 -4.61 -19.50
N TYR A 86 2.22 -5.58 -18.65
CA TYR A 86 1.14 -5.44 -17.68
C TYR A 86 1.38 -4.25 -16.74
N VAL A 87 2.63 -4.13 -16.26
CA VAL A 87 3.00 -3.01 -15.38
C VAL A 87 2.85 -1.68 -16.10
N LYS A 88 3.32 -1.60 -17.36
CA LYS A 88 3.17 -0.37 -18.14
C LYS A 88 1.72 0.03 -18.30
N GLU A 89 0.85 -0.91 -18.60
CA GLU A 89 -0.57 -0.64 -18.78
C GLU A 89 -1.22 -0.22 -17.46
N PHE A 90 -0.82 -0.86 -16.36
CA PHE A 90 -1.36 -0.54 -15.05
C PHE A 90 -1.08 0.91 -14.65
N LEU A 91 0.09 1.43 -15.05
CA LEU A 91 0.51 2.79 -14.68
C LEU A 91 -0.09 3.89 -15.55
N GLN A 92 -0.74 3.55 -16.63
CA GLN A 92 -1.35 4.56 -17.52
C GLN A 92 -2.69 5.08 -17.03
#